data_415f40ec6707600b973cd27cad95c5c4
#
_entry.id   415f40ec6707600b973cd27cad95c5c4
#
_cell.length_a   1.000
_cell.length_b   1.000
_cell.length_c   1.000
_cell.angle_alpha   90.00
_cell.angle_beta   90.00
_cell.angle_gamma   90.00
#
_symmetry.space_group_name_H-M   'P 1'
#
loop_
_entity.id
_entity.type
_entity.pdbx_description
1 polymer ?
#
loop_
_entity_poly.entity_id
_entity_poly.type
_entity_poly.pdbx_seq_one_letter_code
_entity_poly.pdbx_strand_id
1 'polypeptide(L)'
;MLKQHLTTYLLALMFIVPFLLPAQNGFVPRVEELAKKVEPEVIQWRRHLHQYPELSNREFKTAEYVAKYLKSLGLEVQTGIAHTGVVAILKTNKPGPVVALRADMDALPVVERVNLPFASKEKDVYQGQNVGVMHACGHDTHVAMLMGAAKVLTQMKSELRGTVVFIFQPAEEGAPPGENGGAKMMVEEGVLSKNKVNAVFGLHINSATEVGTIRYRPGGTMAAADRFVIKVKGKQTHGSTPWTGIDPVIVASQIIQGLQFIVSRQTELTKEAAVISVGRIQGGVRNNIIPEEVEMEGTIRTLETGMQDKLHADIHRTATNIAESMGATAEVEIFKYVPVTYNDPKLTD
;
A
#
# COMPACT_ATOMS: atom_id res chain seq x y z
N MET A 1 65.63 32.32 -44.74
CA MET A 1 65.46 33.03 -43.45
C MET A 1 64.11 32.66 -42.91
N LEU A 2 64.11 31.64 -42.03
CA LEU A 2 62.89 31.10 -41.38
C LEU A 2 62.67 31.84 -40.06
N LYS A 3 61.57 32.54 -39.90
CA LYS A 3 61.16 33.06 -38.60
C LYS A 3 60.25 32.03 -37.95
N GLN A 4 60.70 31.46 -36.85
CA GLN A 4 59.94 30.61 -35.96
C GLN A 4 59.03 31.49 -35.10
N HIS A 5 57.72 31.27 -35.15
CA HIS A 5 56.77 31.80 -34.19
C HIS A 5 56.53 30.73 -33.10
N LEU A 6 57.06 31.03 -31.92
CA LEU A 6 56.81 30.27 -30.70
C LEU A 6 55.46 30.70 -30.11
N THR A 7 54.46 29.87 -30.25
CA THR A 7 53.16 30.09 -29.64
C THR A 7 53.15 29.40 -28.26
N THR A 8 53.14 30.22 -27.23
CA THR A 8 53.08 29.76 -25.83
C THR A 8 51.64 29.37 -25.51
N TYR A 9 51.37 28.06 -25.33
CA TYR A 9 50.10 27.59 -24.81
C TYR A 9 50.17 27.70 -23.27
N LEU A 10 49.38 28.60 -22.71
CA LEU A 10 49.12 28.70 -21.30
C LEU A 10 48.07 27.59 -20.93
N LEU A 11 48.51 26.47 -20.39
CA LEU A 11 47.62 25.45 -19.83
C LEU A 11 47.10 25.98 -18.48
N ALA A 12 45.88 26.48 -18.45
CA ALA A 12 45.13 26.71 -17.23
C ALA A 12 44.75 25.37 -16.64
N LEU A 13 45.54 24.85 -15.69
CA LEU A 13 45.14 23.75 -14.82
C LEU A 13 44.01 24.25 -13.91
N MET A 14 42.76 24.01 -14.28
CA MET A 14 41.60 24.08 -13.37
C MET A 14 41.79 22.96 -12.34
N PHE A 15 42.27 23.30 -11.16
CA PHE A 15 42.13 22.44 -9.98
C PHE A 15 40.63 22.26 -9.69
N ILE A 16 40.04 21.17 -10.17
CA ILE A 16 38.78 20.66 -9.66
C ILE A 16 39.12 20.19 -8.23
N VAL A 17 38.96 21.08 -7.26
CA VAL A 17 38.88 20.69 -5.86
C VAL A 17 37.57 19.91 -5.75
N PRO A 18 37.57 18.59 -5.52
CA PRO A 18 36.36 17.92 -5.18
C PRO A 18 35.87 18.58 -3.90
N PHE A 19 34.75 19.28 -3.98
CA PHE A 19 33.97 19.60 -2.80
C PHE A 19 33.57 18.24 -2.17
N LEU A 20 34.44 17.70 -1.37
CA LEU A 20 34.09 16.73 -0.35
C LEU A 20 33.12 17.47 0.55
N LEU A 21 31.82 17.34 0.24
CA LEU A 21 30.79 17.59 1.24
C LEU A 21 31.25 16.84 2.48
N PRO A 22 31.38 17.50 3.65
CA PRO A 22 31.73 16.78 4.86
C PRO A 22 30.69 15.68 4.99
N ALA A 23 31.14 14.43 4.81
CA ALA A 23 30.31 13.27 5.05
C ALA A 23 29.70 13.48 6.43
N GLN A 24 28.43 13.13 6.55
CA GLN A 24 27.59 13.21 7.75
C GLN A 24 28.14 12.30 8.89
N ASN A 25 29.44 12.35 9.17
CA ASN A 25 30.14 11.43 10.07
C ASN A 25 29.67 11.52 11.54
N GLY A 26 28.80 12.48 11.88
CA GLY A 26 28.20 12.60 13.20
C GLY A 26 26.68 12.33 13.25
N PHE A 27 25.99 12.35 12.09
CA PHE A 27 24.54 12.27 12.07
C PHE A 27 24.02 10.85 12.40
N VAL A 28 24.52 9.83 11.72
CA VAL A 28 24.11 8.43 11.93
C VAL A 28 24.40 7.95 13.36
N PRO A 29 25.61 8.11 13.91
CA PRO A 29 25.88 7.77 15.32
C PRO A 29 24.98 8.49 16.31
N ARG A 30 24.61 9.75 16.02
CA ARG A 30 23.70 10.51 16.88
C ARG A 30 22.27 9.96 16.84
N VAL A 31 21.79 9.59 15.65
CA VAL A 31 20.48 8.90 15.50
C VAL A 31 20.49 7.58 16.26
N GLU A 32 21.53 6.77 16.11
CA GLU A 32 21.65 5.49 16.80
C GLU A 32 21.65 5.63 18.33
N GLU A 33 22.40 6.60 18.85
CA GLU A 33 22.42 6.89 20.28
C GLU A 33 21.03 7.22 20.81
N LEU A 34 20.32 8.12 20.11
CA LEU A 34 18.97 8.56 20.50
C LEU A 34 17.94 7.45 20.32
N ALA A 35 18.05 6.65 19.25
CA ALA A 35 17.19 5.50 19.02
C ALA A 35 17.30 4.47 20.15
N LYS A 36 18.52 4.13 20.57
CA LYS A 36 18.75 3.24 21.73
C LYS A 36 18.15 3.79 23.02
N LYS A 37 18.17 5.11 23.22
CA LYS A 37 17.57 5.73 24.42
C LYS A 37 16.06 5.68 24.43
N VAL A 38 15.41 5.75 23.26
CA VAL A 38 13.95 5.74 23.13
C VAL A 38 13.36 4.33 23.03
N GLU A 39 14.16 3.33 22.70
CA GLU A 39 13.73 1.94 22.49
C GLU A 39 12.82 1.39 23.61
N PRO A 40 13.13 1.56 24.92
CA PRO A 40 12.25 1.06 25.99
C PRO A 40 10.84 1.67 25.93
N GLU A 41 10.72 2.95 25.54
CA GLU A 41 9.44 3.62 25.39
C GLU A 41 8.70 3.11 24.15
N VAL A 42 9.40 2.90 23.03
CA VAL A 42 8.83 2.34 21.81
C VAL A 42 8.22 0.95 22.08
N ILE A 43 8.91 0.11 22.86
CA ILE A 43 8.39 -1.20 23.29
C ILE A 43 7.12 -1.05 24.13
N GLN A 44 7.07 -0.06 25.04
CA GLN A 44 5.90 0.19 25.87
C GLN A 44 4.72 0.68 25.04
N TRP A 45 4.95 1.63 24.11
CA TRP A 45 3.91 2.14 23.22
C TRP A 45 3.35 1.04 22.32
N ARG A 46 4.22 0.23 21.73
CA ARG A 46 3.83 -0.93 20.92
C ARG A 46 2.94 -1.89 21.71
N ARG A 47 3.31 -2.24 22.94
CA ARG A 47 2.52 -3.14 23.80
C ARG A 47 1.18 -2.53 24.19
N HIS A 48 1.15 -1.23 24.46
CA HIS A 48 -0.10 -0.51 24.74
C HIS A 48 -1.05 -0.52 23.54
N LEU A 49 -0.55 -0.18 22.36
CA LEU A 49 -1.34 -0.19 21.12
C LEU A 49 -1.84 -1.61 20.80
N HIS A 50 -0.99 -2.63 20.98
CA HIS A 50 -1.36 -4.02 20.80
C HIS A 50 -2.47 -4.49 21.74
N GLN A 51 -2.44 -4.00 22.96
CA GLN A 51 -3.43 -4.36 23.98
C GLN A 51 -4.80 -3.72 23.76
N TYR A 52 -4.83 -2.54 23.10
CA TYR A 52 -6.03 -1.73 22.89
C TYR A 52 -6.24 -1.39 21.41
N PRO A 53 -6.33 -2.41 20.52
CA PRO A 53 -6.48 -2.19 19.09
C PRO A 53 -7.89 -1.71 18.74
N GLU A 54 -7.98 -0.94 17.67
CA GLU A 54 -9.25 -0.43 17.13
C GLU A 54 -9.35 -0.72 15.64
N LEU A 55 -10.56 -1.02 15.14
CA LEU A 55 -10.82 -1.31 13.73
C LEU A 55 -10.70 -0.05 12.85
N SER A 56 -10.56 -0.26 11.55
CA SER A 56 -10.54 0.79 10.52
C SER A 56 -11.67 1.81 10.69
N ASN A 57 -11.34 3.11 10.62
CA ASN A 57 -12.22 4.27 10.88
C ASN A 57 -12.79 4.31 12.32
N ARG A 58 -12.27 3.52 13.24
CA ARG A 58 -12.67 3.48 14.66
C ARG A 58 -11.50 3.74 15.61
N GLU A 59 -10.33 4.13 15.07
CA GLU A 59 -9.06 4.33 15.78
C GLU A 59 -9.06 5.60 16.64
N PHE A 60 -10.16 5.90 17.34
CA PHE A 60 -10.33 7.16 18.09
C PHE A 60 -9.39 7.27 19.28
N LYS A 61 -9.24 6.20 20.08
CA LYS A 61 -8.36 6.19 21.25
C LYS A 61 -6.89 6.13 20.82
N THR A 62 -6.60 5.38 19.76
CA THR A 62 -5.28 5.33 19.15
C THR A 62 -4.86 6.71 18.65
N ALA A 63 -5.74 7.41 17.92
CA ALA A 63 -5.51 8.77 17.43
C ALA A 63 -5.30 9.77 18.58
N GLU A 64 -6.12 9.70 19.64
CA GLU A 64 -5.97 10.55 20.83
C GLU A 64 -4.62 10.28 21.52
N TYR A 65 -4.25 9.02 21.72
CA TYR A 65 -3.00 8.60 22.33
C TYR A 65 -1.79 9.16 21.58
N VAL A 66 -1.76 8.96 20.25
CA VAL A 66 -0.73 9.48 19.36
C VAL A 66 -0.68 10.99 19.37
N ALA A 67 -1.82 11.66 19.20
CA ALA A 67 -1.89 13.12 19.15
C ALA A 67 -1.43 13.77 20.45
N LYS A 68 -1.81 13.23 21.60
CA LYS A 68 -1.38 13.69 22.92
C LYS A 68 0.14 13.60 23.06
N TYR A 69 0.72 12.49 22.65
CA TYR A 69 2.15 12.30 22.69
C TYR A 69 2.90 13.29 21.79
N LEU A 70 2.48 13.44 20.52
CA LEU A 70 3.12 14.35 19.57
C LEU A 70 3.03 15.82 20.02
N LYS A 71 1.90 16.22 20.61
CA LYS A 71 1.75 17.55 21.25
C LYS A 71 2.74 17.75 22.40
N SER A 72 3.01 16.71 23.20
CA SER A 72 3.99 16.79 24.29
C SER A 72 5.43 17.00 23.81
N LEU A 73 5.73 16.65 22.56
CA LEU A 73 7.00 16.95 21.89
C LEU A 73 7.07 18.39 21.33
N GLY A 74 6.01 19.19 21.47
CA GLY A 74 5.92 20.55 20.92
C GLY A 74 5.68 20.60 19.40
N LEU A 75 5.14 19.53 18.80
CA LEU A 75 4.80 19.50 17.39
C LEU A 75 3.45 20.17 17.12
N GLU A 76 3.30 20.75 15.92
CA GLU A 76 2.01 21.16 15.38
C GLU A 76 1.22 19.91 14.97
N VAL A 77 0.08 19.64 15.62
CA VAL A 77 -0.68 18.40 15.44
C VAL A 77 -2.09 18.68 14.95
N GLN A 78 -2.48 18.02 13.87
CA GLN A 78 -3.82 18.01 13.30
C GLN A 78 -4.43 16.61 13.50
N THR A 79 -5.71 16.54 13.87
CA THR A 79 -6.47 15.31 14.12
C THR A 79 -7.74 15.32 13.29
N GLY A 80 -8.39 14.16 13.16
CA GLY A 80 -9.62 14.02 12.39
C GLY A 80 -9.43 14.02 10.88
N ILE A 81 -8.22 13.81 10.41
CA ILE A 81 -7.91 13.66 8.98
C ILE A 81 -8.37 12.28 8.52
N ALA A 82 -9.16 12.21 7.46
CA ALA A 82 -9.78 10.96 7.00
C ALA A 82 -10.42 10.17 8.17
N HIS A 83 -11.23 10.86 8.97
CA HIS A 83 -11.92 10.45 10.21
C HIS A 83 -11.02 10.42 11.45
N THR A 84 -10.06 9.54 11.57
CA THR A 84 -9.27 9.30 12.78
C THR A 84 -7.78 9.57 12.60
N GLY A 85 -7.33 9.90 11.40
CA GLY A 85 -5.93 10.15 11.08
C GLY A 85 -5.33 11.34 11.84
N VAL A 86 -4.03 11.24 12.10
CA VAL A 86 -3.25 12.26 12.81
C VAL A 86 -2.07 12.68 11.93
N VAL A 87 -1.85 13.99 11.82
CA VAL A 87 -0.71 14.56 11.11
C VAL A 87 0.03 15.51 12.06
N ALA A 88 1.35 15.33 12.17
CA ALA A 88 2.19 16.24 12.96
C ALA A 88 3.33 16.80 12.09
N ILE A 89 3.75 18.04 12.41
CA ILE A 89 4.72 18.76 11.58
C ILE A 89 5.89 19.24 12.45
N LEU A 90 7.11 18.88 12.05
CA LEU A 90 8.37 19.37 12.60
C LEU A 90 9.02 20.33 11.59
N LYS A 91 8.91 21.63 11.83
CA LYS A 91 9.57 22.68 11.02
C LYS A 91 10.93 23.02 11.62
N THR A 92 12.02 22.92 10.86
CA THR A 92 13.37 23.22 11.35
C THR A 92 13.78 24.68 11.24
N ASN A 93 12.99 25.50 10.54
CA ASN A 93 13.30 26.90 10.19
C ASN A 93 14.55 27.04 9.32
N LYS A 94 15.08 25.97 8.75
CA LYS A 94 16.16 25.96 7.75
C LYS A 94 15.61 25.50 6.41
N PRO A 95 16.01 26.11 5.30
CA PRO A 95 15.57 25.67 3.96
C PRO A 95 15.95 24.21 3.69
N GLY A 96 15.04 23.46 3.09
CA GLY A 96 15.25 22.06 2.73
C GLY A 96 13.96 21.39 2.23
N PRO A 97 14.02 20.11 1.87
CA PRO A 97 12.85 19.37 1.41
C PRO A 97 11.83 19.15 2.53
N VAL A 98 10.60 18.81 2.11
CA VAL A 98 9.57 18.31 3.01
C VAL A 98 9.49 16.79 2.83
N VAL A 99 9.81 16.07 3.88
CA VAL A 99 9.78 14.61 3.92
C VAL A 99 8.66 14.14 4.84
N ALA A 100 7.84 13.23 4.37
CA ALA A 100 6.83 12.58 5.21
C ALA A 100 7.27 11.18 5.65
N LEU A 101 6.97 10.86 6.90
CA LEU A 101 7.09 9.51 7.46
C LEU A 101 5.69 9.01 7.79
N ARG A 102 5.35 7.79 7.37
CA ARG A 102 4.00 7.22 7.46
C ARG A 102 3.96 5.94 8.30
N ALA A 103 2.97 5.84 9.14
CA ALA A 103 2.52 4.59 9.77
C ALA A 103 0.99 4.49 9.67
N ASP A 104 0.49 3.28 9.51
CA ASP A 104 -0.93 2.93 9.63
C ASP A 104 -1.31 2.63 11.08
N MET A 105 -2.61 2.78 11.43
CA MET A 105 -3.05 2.71 12.82
C MET A 105 -4.11 1.64 13.11
N ASP A 106 -4.81 1.17 12.09
CA ASP A 106 -5.97 0.29 12.27
C ASP A 106 -5.58 -1.15 12.57
N ALA A 107 -6.49 -1.87 13.21
CA ALA A 107 -6.39 -3.29 13.52
C ALA A 107 -7.45 -4.10 12.76
N LEU A 108 -7.34 -5.42 12.84
CA LEU A 108 -8.15 -6.38 12.10
C LEU A 108 -9.19 -7.06 12.99
N PRO A 109 -10.33 -7.52 12.42
CA PRO A 109 -11.36 -8.30 13.11
C PRO A 109 -10.90 -9.74 13.34
N VAL A 110 -9.81 -9.91 14.12
CA VAL A 110 -9.13 -11.17 14.40
C VAL A 110 -9.08 -11.42 15.92
N VAL A 111 -9.40 -12.64 16.34
CA VAL A 111 -9.26 -13.04 17.75
C VAL A 111 -7.79 -13.36 18.03
N GLU A 112 -7.18 -12.69 19.00
CA GLU A 112 -5.84 -13.01 19.45
C GLU A 112 -5.81 -14.36 20.17
N ARG A 113 -4.84 -15.21 19.81
CA ARG A 113 -4.68 -16.58 20.35
C ARG A 113 -3.43 -16.75 21.20
N VAL A 114 -2.62 -15.70 21.31
CA VAL A 114 -1.35 -15.75 22.03
C VAL A 114 -1.57 -15.34 23.50
N ASN A 115 -0.98 -16.06 24.42
CA ASN A 115 -1.05 -15.73 25.85
C ASN A 115 0.11 -14.82 26.24
N LEU A 116 -0.06 -13.51 26.03
CA LEU A 116 0.91 -12.49 26.40
C LEU A 116 0.31 -11.54 27.46
N PRO A 117 1.14 -10.91 28.32
CA PRO A 117 0.65 -9.94 29.31
C PRO A 117 -0.08 -8.75 28.70
N PHE A 118 0.19 -8.42 27.43
CA PHE A 118 -0.38 -7.32 26.66
C PHE A 118 -1.24 -7.81 25.48
N ALA A 119 -1.66 -9.09 25.49
CA ALA A 119 -2.56 -9.63 24.48
C ALA A 119 -3.89 -8.85 24.45
N SER A 120 -4.42 -8.60 23.26
CA SER A 120 -5.70 -7.95 23.08
C SER A 120 -6.84 -8.81 23.63
N LYS A 121 -7.77 -8.17 24.34
CA LYS A 121 -9.06 -8.74 24.74
C LYS A 121 -10.22 -7.92 24.20
N GLU A 122 -9.89 -6.95 23.32
CA GLU A 122 -10.86 -6.05 22.73
C GLU A 122 -11.81 -6.80 21.79
N LYS A 123 -13.04 -6.33 21.76
CA LYS A 123 -14.10 -6.84 20.89
C LYS A 123 -14.85 -5.66 20.30
N ASP A 124 -15.29 -5.83 19.08
CA ASP A 124 -16.10 -4.84 18.37
C ASP A 124 -17.10 -5.52 17.44
N VAL A 125 -17.94 -4.74 16.77
CA VAL A 125 -18.87 -5.21 15.76
C VAL A 125 -18.31 -4.92 14.37
N TYR A 126 -18.06 -5.95 13.59
CA TYR A 126 -17.65 -5.87 12.20
C TYR A 126 -18.68 -6.54 11.29
N GLN A 127 -19.26 -5.77 10.36
CA GLN A 127 -20.32 -6.26 9.45
C GLN A 127 -21.48 -6.98 10.18
N GLY A 128 -21.92 -6.41 11.31
CA GLY A 128 -23.02 -6.95 12.12
C GLY A 128 -22.66 -8.17 12.99
N GLN A 129 -21.40 -8.58 13.04
CA GLN A 129 -20.92 -9.71 13.85
C GLN A 129 -20.01 -9.22 14.98
N ASN A 130 -20.17 -9.81 16.17
CA ASN A 130 -19.20 -9.59 17.25
C ASN A 130 -17.89 -10.31 16.95
N VAL A 131 -16.80 -9.59 16.90
CA VAL A 131 -15.46 -10.09 16.58
C VAL A 131 -14.47 -9.72 17.66
N GLY A 132 -13.38 -10.48 17.78
CA GLY A 132 -12.19 -10.03 18.49
C GLY A 132 -11.44 -9.04 17.63
N VAL A 133 -10.67 -8.13 18.23
CA VAL A 133 -9.86 -7.14 17.51
C VAL A 133 -8.39 -7.34 17.88
N MET A 134 -7.51 -7.39 16.89
CA MET A 134 -6.08 -7.60 17.08
C MET A 134 -5.27 -6.87 16.02
N HIS A 135 -4.12 -6.32 16.41
CA HIS A 135 -3.10 -5.88 15.45
C HIS A 135 -2.38 -7.10 14.83
N ALA A 136 -3.07 -7.80 13.91
CA ALA A 136 -2.53 -8.97 13.24
C ALA A 136 -1.62 -8.63 12.04
N CYS A 137 -1.68 -7.39 11.53
CA CYS A 137 -0.80 -6.88 10.48
C CYS A 137 0.44 -6.12 11.02
N GLY A 138 0.46 -5.82 12.33
CA GLY A 138 1.62 -5.22 13.00
C GLY A 138 1.65 -3.69 12.98
N HIS A 139 0.52 -3.01 12.72
CA HIS A 139 0.43 -1.55 12.70
C HIS A 139 0.75 -0.92 14.07
N ASP A 140 0.53 -1.62 15.18
CA ASP A 140 1.00 -1.25 16.51
C ASP A 140 2.51 -0.99 16.54
N THR A 141 3.29 -1.78 15.81
CA THR A 141 4.74 -1.62 15.66
C THR A 141 5.06 -0.40 14.80
N HIS A 142 4.34 -0.20 13.70
CA HIS A 142 4.54 0.95 12.80
C HIS A 142 4.28 2.27 13.53
N VAL A 143 3.17 2.38 14.25
CA VAL A 143 2.83 3.56 15.06
C VAL A 143 3.90 3.83 16.11
N ALA A 144 4.30 2.81 16.88
CA ALA A 144 5.30 2.96 17.93
C ALA A 144 6.66 3.40 17.38
N MET A 145 7.10 2.83 16.25
CA MET A 145 8.33 3.24 15.57
C MET A 145 8.25 4.70 15.10
N LEU A 146 7.12 5.12 14.53
CA LEU A 146 6.95 6.50 14.06
C LEU A 146 6.89 7.51 15.23
N MET A 147 6.30 7.14 16.36
CA MET A 147 6.36 7.93 17.59
C MET A 147 7.81 8.07 18.09
N GLY A 148 8.59 6.99 18.04
CA GLY A 148 10.02 7.00 18.36
C GLY A 148 10.82 7.90 17.43
N ALA A 149 10.60 7.80 16.13
CA ALA A 149 11.22 8.65 15.12
C ALA A 149 10.86 10.13 15.35
N ALA A 150 9.62 10.45 15.71
CA ALA A 150 9.21 11.82 16.04
C ALA A 150 10.00 12.37 17.23
N LYS A 151 10.21 11.58 18.28
CA LYS A 151 11.03 11.97 19.43
C LYS A 151 12.47 12.23 19.07
N VAL A 152 13.10 11.31 18.36
CA VAL A 152 14.50 11.42 17.93
C VAL A 152 14.71 12.65 17.06
N LEU A 153 13.87 12.81 16.01
CA LEU A 153 13.99 13.94 15.08
C LEU A 153 13.68 15.29 15.73
N THR A 154 12.77 15.33 16.72
CA THR A 154 12.52 16.55 17.49
C THR A 154 13.73 16.95 18.32
N GLN A 155 14.44 16.00 18.95
CA GLN A 155 15.69 16.26 19.69
C GLN A 155 16.82 16.73 18.77
N MET A 156 16.80 16.30 17.52
CA MET A 156 17.79 16.67 16.50
C MET A 156 17.37 17.88 15.65
N LYS A 157 16.29 18.58 16.01
CA LYS A 157 15.70 19.68 15.20
C LYS A 157 16.73 20.71 14.73
N SER A 158 17.70 21.06 15.57
CA SER A 158 18.76 22.03 15.23
C SER A 158 19.76 21.53 14.19
N GLU A 159 19.87 20.21 14.01
CA GLU A 159 20.78 19.56 13.07
C GLU A 159 20.10 19.29 11.72
N LEU A 160 18.75 19.29 11.69
CA LEU A 160 17.96 19.02 10.50
C LEU A 160 17.76 20.28 9.64
N ARG A 161 17.39 20.03 8.35
CA ARG A 161 16.96 21.04 7.37
C ARG A 161 15.62 20.63 6.77
N GLY A 162 14.82 21.63 6.38
CA GLY A 162 13.49 21.38 5.79
C GLY A 162 12.42 21.09 6.83
N THR A 163 11.47 20.24 6.48
CA THR A 163 10.32 19.91 7.32
C THR A 163 10.08 18.41 7.31
N VAL A 164 9.74 17.85 8.47
CA VAL A 164 9.28 16.46 8.57
C VAL A 164 7.79 16.46 8.89
N VAL A 165 7.01 15.71 8.11
CA VAL A 165 5.58 15.48 8.31
C VAL A 165 5.39 14.04 8.78
N PHE A 166 4.84 13.85 9.98
CA PHE A 166 4.50 12.54 10.52
C PHE A 166 3.04 12.25 10.20
N ILE A 167 2.77 11.18 9.47
CA ILE A 167 1.44 10.78 9.02
C ILE A 167 1.05 9.47 9.71
N PHE A 168 0.04 9.52 10.56
CA PHE A 168 -0.58 8.36 11.17
C PHE A 168 -1.90 8.11 10.43
N GLN A 169 -1.87 7.13 9.55
CA GLN A 169 -2.95 6.85 8.60
C GLN A 169 -3.98 5.91 9.20
N PRO A 170 -5.30 6.22 9.12
CA PRO A 170 -6.36 5.29 9.50
C PRO A 170 -6.71 4.35 8.34
N ALA A 171 -7.48 3.31 8.63
CA ALA A 171 -8.18 2.45 7.67
C ALA A 171 -7.31 1.96 6.49
N GLU A 172 -6.11 1.46 6.77
CA GLU A 172 -5.22 0.88 5.75
C GLU A 172 -5.79 -0.44 5.22
N GLU A 173 -6.34 -1.26 6.12
CA GLU A 173 -6.96 -2.55 5.83
C GLU A 173 -8.32 -2.43 5.11
N GLY A 174 -8.73 -1.19 4.85
CA GLY A 174 -9.98 -0.84 4.19
C GLY A 174 -11.03 -0.27 5.12
N ALA A 175 -11.70 0.79 4.65
CA ALA A 175 -12.82 1.38 5.36
C ALA A 175 -13.99 0.39 5.46
N PRO A 176 -14.84 0.47 6.50
CA PRO A 176 -16.05 -0.30 6.60
C PRO A 176 -16.95 -0.12 5.36
N PRO A 177 -17.77 -1.14 4.99
CA PRO A 177 -18.68 -1.05 3.85
C PRO A 177 -19.55 0.21 3.89
N GLY A 178 -19.56 0.98 2.80
CA GLY A 178 -20.30 2.23 2.68
C GLY A 178 -19.58 3.47 3.23
N GLU A 179 -18.40 3.32 3.79
CA GLU A 179 -17.56 4.42 4.26
C GLU A 179 -16.36 4.65 3.31
N ASN A 180 -15.85 5.88 3.29
CA ASN A 180 -14.57 6.23 2.70
C ASN A 180 -13.52 6.30 3.82
N GLY A 181 -12.24 6.23 3.48
CA GLY A 181 -11.16 6.30 4.47
C GLY A 181 -9.77 6.06 3.88
N GLY A 182 -8.82 5.84 4.77
CA GLY A 182 -7.47 5.43 4.41
C GLY A 182 -6.64 6.48 3.70
N ALA A 183 -5.58 6.03 3.04
CA ALA A 183 -4.62 6.89 2.34
C ALA A 183 -5.27 7.75 1.27
N LYS A 184 -6.22 7.20 0.51
CA LYS A 184 -6.92 7.93 -0.56
C LYS A 184 -7.60 9.19 -0.01
N MET A 185 -8.37 9.06 1.07
CA MET A 185 -9.07 10.19 1.68
C MET A 185 -8.07 11.21 2.26
N MET A 186 -6.97 10.77 2.90
CA MET A 186 -5.91 11.69 3.36
C MET A 186 -5.29 12.49 2.21
N VAL A 187 -5.08 11.87 1.04
CA VAL A 187 -4.57 12.57 -0.16
C VAL A 187 -5.60 13.57 -0.69
N GLU A 188 -6.86 13.18 -0.78
CA GLU A 188 -7.97 14.05 -1.21
C GLU A 188 -8.16 15.25 -0.27
N GLU A 189 -8.01 15.07 1.03
CA GLU A 189 -8.00 16.15 2.02
C GLU A 189 -6.74 17.01 1.97
N GLY A 190 -5.76 16.63 1.16
CA GLY A 190 -4.59 17.43 0.83
C GLY A 190 -3.43 17.30 1.81
N VAL A 191 -3.30 16.21 2.54
CA VAL A 191 -2.18 15.98 3.49
C VAL A 191 -0.83 16.16 2.79
N LEU A 192 -0.67 15.65 1.57
CA LEU A 192 0.59 15.77 0.84
C LEU A 192 0.73 17.14 0.16
N SER A 193 -0.30 17.59 -0.55
CA SER A 193 -0.25 18.81 -1.37
C SER A 193 -0.16 20.09 -0.53
N LYS A 194 -0.98 20.24 0.51
CA LYS A 194 -0.96 21.40 1.41
C LYS A 194 0.37 21.54 2.16
N ASN A 195 0.98 20.42 2.51
CA ASN A 195 2.29 20.39 3.18
C ASN A 195 3.47 20.40 2.18
N LYS A 196 3.20 20.37 0.86
CA LYS A 196 4.23 20.36 -0.20
C LYS A 196 5.24 19.23 -0.03
N VAL A 197 4.76 18.02 0.31
CA VAL A 197 5.61 16.85 0.55
C VAL A 197 6.35 16.46 -0.73
N ASN A 198 7.67 16.29 -0.63
CA ASN A 198 8.54 15.89 -1.75
C ASN A 198 8.76 14.37 -1.81
N ALA A 199 8.79 13.70 -0.65
CA ALA A 199 8.97 12.27 -0.55
C ALA A 199 8.23 11.72 0.67
N VAL A 200 7.71 10.49 0.56
CA VAL A 200 7.06 9.75 1.65
C VAL A 200 7.84 8.46 1.89
N PHE A 201 8.13 8.17 3.15
CA PHE A 201 8.74 6.90 3.58
C PHE A 201 7.82 6.20 4.57
N GLY A 202 7.73 4.89 4.45
CA GLY A 202 7.03 4.02 5.38
C GLY A 202 7.75 2.69 5.50
N LEU A 203 7.54 1.99 6.61
CA LEU A 203 8.04 0.65 6.85
C LEU A 203 6.85 -0.27 7.10
N HIS A 204 6.97 -1.52 6.71
CA HIS A 204 6.02 -2.57 7.06
C HIS A 204 6.76 -3.74 7.73
N ILE A 205 6.30 -4.17 8.90
CA ILE A 205 6.81 -5.37 9.55
C ILE A 205 6.41 -6.61 8.75
N ASN A 206 7.29 -7.61 8.72
CA ASN A 206 7.01 -8.86 8.01
C ASN A 206 7.49 -10.05 8.84
N SER A 207 6.59 -10.96 9.16
CA SER A 207 6.87 -12.14 10.00
C SER A 207 7.85 -13.14 9.36
N ALA A 208 8.01 -13.11 8.02
CA ALA A 208 8.96 -13.95 7.29
C ALA A 208 10.36 -13.30 7.14
N THR A 209 10.57 -12.10 7.68
CA THR A 209 11.86 -11.40 7.64
C THR A 209 12.51 -11.49 9.00
N GLU A 210 13.77 -11.93 9.05
CA GLU A 210 14.53 -12.05 10.29
C GLU A 210 14.72 -10.70 10.98
N VAL A 211 14.69 -10.69 12.31
CA VAL A 211 14.93 -9.50 13.13
C VAL A 211 16.32 -8.93 12.82
N GLY A 212 16.41 -7.61 12.68
CA GLY A 212 17.63 -6.91 12.28
C GLY A 212 17.86 -6.81 10.77
N THR A 213 16.94 -7.38 9.96
CA THR A 213 17.00 -7.31 8.49
C THR A 213 15.93 -6.37 7.97
N ILE A 214 16.30 -5.47 7.05
CA ILE A 214 15.38 -4.65 6.27
C ILE A 214 15.46 -5.10 4.81
N ARG A 215 14.32 -5.39 4.20
CA ARG A 215 14.21 -5.70 2.77
C ARG A 215 13.56 -4.55 2.06
N TYR A 216 14.15 -4.14 0.95
CA TYR A 216 13.58 -3.11 0.09
C TYR A 216 13.84 -3.46 -1.38
N ARG A 217 13.07 -2.85 -2.27
CA ARG A 217 13.20 -3.02 -3.71
C ARG A 217 12.87 -1.69 -4.39
N PRO A 218 13.71 -1.19 -5.33
CA PRO A 218 13.30 -0.12 -6.25
C PRO A 218 12.20 -0.60 -7.19
N GLY A 219 11.31 0.31 -7.59
CA GLY A 219 10.18 -0.03 -8.45
C GLY A 219 8.99 -0.61 -7.70
N GLY A 220 8.18 -1.42 -8.36
CA GLY A 220 7.00 -2.06 -7.76
C GLY A 220 7.38 -3.02 -6.64
N THR A 221 6.86 -2.78 -5.44
CA THR A 221 7.22 -3.53 -4.23
C THR A 221 6.06 -4.35 -3.70
N MET A 222 4.86 -3.75 -3.59
CA MET A 222 3.63 -4.45 -3.27
C MET A 222 2.67 -4.32 -4.45
N ALA A 223 2.04 -5.43 -4.82
CA ALA A 223 1.18 -5.47 -5.98
C ALA A 223 -0.09 -4.64 -5.79
N ALA A 224 -0.55 -4.03 -6.87
CA ALA A 224 -1.92 -3.54 -6.95
C ALA A 224 -2.90 -4.65 -6.63
N ALA A 225 -4.01 -4.31 -5.99
CA ALA A 225 -5.08 -5.24 -5.69
C ALA A 225 -6.38 -4.79 -6.37
N ASP A 226 -6.82 -5.59 -7.34
CA ASP A 226 -8.09 -5.37 -8.02
C ASP A 226 -8.95 -6.62 -7.91
N ARG A 227 -10.27 -6.40 -7.99
CA ARG A 227 -11.29 -7.43 -8.07
C ARG A 227 -12.00 -7.31 -9.42
N PHE A 228 -12.36 -8.42 -10.02
CA PHE A 228 -13.26 -8.43 -11.17
C PHE A 228 -14.48 -9.33 -10.92
N VAL A 229 -15.57 -8.98 -11.57
CA VAL A 229 -16.78 -9.78 -11.68
C VAL A 229 -17.11 -9.92 -13.16
N ILE A 230 -17.36 -11.15 -13.62
CA ILE A 230 -17.80 -11.44 -14.98
C ILE A 230 -19.10 -12.21 -14.90
N LYS A 231 -20.17 -11.65 -15.51
CA LYS A 231 -21.46 -12.29 -15.66
C LYS A 231 -21.63 -12.74 -17.10
N VAL A 232 -21.76 -14.04 -17.30
CA VAL A 232 -21.97 -14.66 -18.61
C VAL A 232 -23.44 -15.00 -18.74
N LYS A 233 -24.13 -14.37 -19.68
CA LYS A 233 -25.54 -14.61 -19.98
C LYS A 233 -25.68 -15.47 -21.21
N GLY A 234 -26.34 -16.58 -21.06
CA GLY A 234 -26.70 -17.52 -22.13
C GLY A 234 -28.21 -17.59 -22.37
N LYS A 235 -28.69 -18.79 -22.65
CA LYS A 235 -30.10 -19.09 -22.81
C LYS A 235 -30.42 -20.44 -22.19
N GLN A 236 -31.25 -20.43 -21.14
CA GLN A 236 -31.64 -21.62 -20.41
C GLN A 236 -32.30 -22.66 -21.35
N THR A 237 -31.98 -23.93 -21.12
CA THR A 237 -32.62 -25.04 -21.81
C THR A 237 -32.50 -26.35 -21.04
N HIS A 238 -33.16 -27.42 -21.51
CA HIS A 238 -32.99 -28.75 -20.94
C HIS A 238 -31.58 -29.32 -21.26
N GLY A 239 -30.92 -29.90 -20.26
CA GLY A 239 -29.52 -30.39 -20.41
C GLY A 239 -29.34 -31.47 -21.49
N SER A 240 -30.40 -32.21 -21.89
CA SER A 240 -30.30 -33.18 -22.99
C SER A 240 -30.54 -32.58 -24.38
N THR A 241 -30.92 -31.30 -24.49
CA THR A 241 -31.15 -30.60 -25.76
C THR A 241 -30.40 -29.26 -25.81
N PRO A 242 -29.06 -29.27 -25.60
CA PRO A 242 -28.26 -28.04 -25.46
C PRO A 242 -28.31 -27.14 -26.70
N TRP A 243 -28.56 -27.68 -27.89
CA TRP A 243 -28.68 -26.92 -29.15
C TRP A 243 -29.88 -26.00 -29.22
N THR A 244 -30.81 -26.07 -28.25
CA THR A 244 -32.01 -25.19 -28.18
C THR A 244 -31.74 -23.95 -27.33
N GLY A 245 -30.60 -23.90 -26.63
CA GLY A 245 -30.18 -22.82 -25.77
C GLY A 245 -28.77 -22.32 -26.08
N ILE A 246 -28.17 -21.61 -25.13
CA ILE A 246 -26.78 -21.17 -25.13
C ILE A 246 -26.22 -21.48 -23.74
N ASP A 247 -25.21 -22.33 -23.65
CA ASP A 247 -24.71 -22.82 -22.38
C ASP A 247 -23.67 -21.87 -21.78
N PRO A 248 -24.02 -21.05 -20.77
CA PRO A 248 -23.08 -20.11 -20.17
C PRO A 248 -22.00 -20.80 -19.31
N VAL A 249 -22.20 -22.06 -18.91
CA VAL A 249 -21.18 -22.82 -18.14
C VAL A 249 -19.98 -23.16 -19.03
N ILE A 250 -20.24 -23.61 -20.25
CA ILE A 250 -19.18 -23.87 -21.23
C ILE A 250 -18.50 -22.57 -21.64
N VAL A 251 -19.26 -21.50 -21.91
CA VAL A 251 -18.72 -20.18 -22.24
C VAL A 251 -17.81 -19.67 -21.10
N ALA A 252 -18.26 -19.75 -19.85
CA ALA A 252 -17.47 -19.37 -18.68
C ALA A 252 -16.16 -20.17 -18.58
N SER A 253 -16.18 -21.46 -18.87
CA SER A 253 -14.97 -22.30 -18.87
C SER A 253 -13.94 -21.82 -19.89
N GLN A 254 -14.35 -21.40 -21.07
CA GLN A 254 -13.49 -20.85 -22.11
C GLN A 254 -12.95 -19.46 -21.71
N ILE A 255 -13.78 -18.64 -21.08
CA ILE A 255 -13.33 -17.35 -20.54
C ILE A 255 -12.21 -17.57 -19.51
N ILE A 256 -12.35 -18.51 -18.57
CA ILE A 256 -11.30 -18.83 -17.59
C ILE A 256 -9.99 -19.19 -18.28
N GLN A 257 -10.01 -20.01 -19.31
CA GLN A 257 -8.82 -20.35 -20.10
C GLN A 257 -8.25 -19.11 -20.81
N GLY A 258 -9.13 -18.28 -21.40
CA GLY A 258 -8.74 -17.02 -22.03
C GLY A 258 -8.06 -16.05 -21.06
N LEU A 259 -8.54 -15.95 -19.81
CA LEU A 259 -7.90 -15.14 -18.79
C LEU A 259 -6.48 -15.63 -18.46
N GLN A 260 -6.25 -16.95 -18.40
CA GLN A 260 -4.90 -17.48 -18.19
C GLN A 260 -4.00 -17.26 -19.42
N PHE A 261 -4.56 -17.22 -20.62
CA PHE A 261 -3.82 -16.88 -21.84
C PHE A 261 -3.29 -15.45 -21.82
N ILE A 262 -4.06 -14.49 -21.25
CA ILE A 262 -3.60 -13.10 -21.07
C ILE A 262 -2.28 -13.08 -20.29
N VAL A 263 -2.24 -13.73 -19.12
CA VAL A 263 -1.04 -13.76 -18.27
C VAL A 263 0.12 -14.45 -18.99
N SER A 264 -0.12 -15.63 -19.58
CA SER A 264 0.94 -16.47 -20.10
C SER A 264 1.45 -16.05 -21.48
N ARG A 265 0.67 -15.29 -22.29
CA ARG A 265 0.98 -15.00 -23.71
C ARG A 265 0.90 -13.53 -24.09
N GLN A 266 0.20 -12.69 -23.33
CA GLN A 266 -0.02 -11.28 -23.65
C GLN A 266 0.61 -10.32 -22.66
N THR A 267 1.14 -10.85 -21.53
CA THR A 267 1.79 -10.06 -20.48
C THR A 267 3.29 -10.26 -20.49
N GLU A 268 4.05 -9.17 -20.44
CA GLU A 268 5.53 -9.19 -20.40
C GLU A 268 6.02 -9.51 -18.98
N LEU A 269 5.97 -10.79 -18.61
CA LEU A 269 6.36 -11.25 -17.25
C LEU A 269 7.84 -11.06 -16.95
N THR A 270 8.67 -10.80 -17.96
CA THR A 270 10.08 -10.42 -17.79
C THR A 270 10.26 -8.99 -17.28
N LYS A 271 9.26 -8.13 -17.48
CA LYS A 271 9.25 -6.76 -16.95
C LYS A 271 8.81 -6.74 -15.50
N GLU A 272 7.63 -7.29 -15.20
CA GLU A 272 7.10 -7.41 -13.84
C GLU A 272 6.10 -8.57 -13.74
N ALA A 273 5.85 -9.02 -12.51
CA ALA A 273 4.90 -10.09 -12.25
C ALA A 273 3.44 -9.63 -12.39
N ALA A 274 2.59 -10.54 -12.87
CA ALA A 274 1.15 -10.36 -12.95
C ALA A 274 0.42 -11.66 -12.64
N VAL A 275 -0.75 -11.55 -12.00
CA VAL A 275 -1.61 -12.68 -11.67
C VAL A 275 -3.07 -12.33 -11.98
N ILE A 276 -3.80 -13.26 -12.60
CA ILE A 276 -5.26 -13.25 -12.71
C ILE A 276 -5.75 -14.59 -12.15
N SER A 277 -6.60 -14.54 -11.11
CA SER A 277 -7.17 -15.74 -10.50
C SER A 277 -8.69 -15.62 -10.42
N VAL A 278 -9.41 -16.64 -10.87
CA VAL A 278 -10.84 -16.80 -10.59
C VAL A 278 -10.96 -17.54 -9.26
N GLY A 279 -11.50 -16.87 -8.26
CA GLY A 279 -11.66 -17.41 -6.90
C GLY A 279 -13.04 -18.02 -6.64
N ARG A 280 -14.06 -17.57 -7.39
CA ARG A 280 -15.45 -18.03 -7.27
C ARG A 280 -16.09 -18.15 -8.66
N ILE A 281 -16.85 -19.20 -8.87
CA ILE A 281 -17.75 -19.38 -10.02
C ILE A 281 -19.06 -19.96 -9.51
N GLN A 282 -20.17 -19.43 -9.97
CA GLN A 282 -21.51 -19.87 -9.55
C GLN A 282 -22.48 -19.81 -10.72
N GLY A 283 -23.27 -20.87 -10.89
CA GLY A 283 -24.33 -20.95 -11.89
C GLY A 283 -25.04 -22.30 -11.86
N GLY A 284 -26.31 -22.30 -12.26
CA GLY A 284 -27.13 -23.50 -12.26
C GLY A 284 -27.64 -23.92 -10.90
N VAL A 285 -28.78 -24.65 -10.91
CA VAL A 285 -29.45 -25.14 -9.70
C VAL A 285 -29.75 -26.64 -9.75
N ARG A 286 -29.67 -27.26 -10.95
CA ARG A 286 -29.99 -28.67 -11.15
C ARG A 286 -29.18 -29.26 -12.30
N ASN A 287 -28.78 -30.52 -12.18
CA ASN A 287 -27.90 -31.22 -13.10
C ASN A 287 -28.44 -31.36 -14.54
N ASN A 288 -29.75 -31.31 -14.76
CA ASN A 288 -30.39 -31.47 -16.10
C ASN A 288 -30.96 -30.16 -16.66
N ILE A 289 -30.53 -29.01 -16.14
CA ILE A 289 -30.90 -27.67 -16.60
C ILE A 289 -29.64 -26.88 -16.93
N ILE A 290 -29.47 -26.45 -18.17
CA ILE A 290 -28.52 -25.42 -18.55
C ILE A 290 -29.03 -24.09 -18.00
N PRO A 291 -28.25 -23.36 -17.16
CA PRO A 291 -28.71 -22.13 -16.54
C PRO A 291 -28.83 -20.96 -17.53
N GLU A 292 -29.49 -19.89 -17.10
CA GLU A 292 -29.55 -18.62 -17.82
C GLU A 292 -28.23 -17.85 -17.74
N GLU A 293 -27.57 -17.92 -16.56
CA GLU A 293 -26.41 -17.09 -16.22
C GLU A 293 -25.38 -17.88 -15.40
N VAL A 294 -24.10 -17.52 -15.59
CA VAL A 294 -22.98 -17.89 -14.72
C VAL A 294 -22.24 -16.63 -14.32
N GLU A 295 -22.00 -16.47 -13.03
CA GLU A 295 -21.16 -15.41 -12.48
C GLU A 295 -19.82 -15.98 -12.03
N MET A 296 -18.73 -15.27 -12.34
CA MET A 296 -17.42 -15.55 -11.79
C MET A 296 -16.81 -14.29 -11.20
N GLU A 297 -16.01 -14.49 -10.16
CA GLU A 297 -15.35 -13.43 -9.43
C GLU A 297 -13.89 -13.80 -9.18
N GLY A 298 -13.01 -12.80 -9.30
CA GLY A 298 -11.59 -13.06 -9.14
C GLY A 298 -10.79 -11.84 -8.76
N THR A 299 -9.47 -12.04 -8.73
CA THR A 299 -8.51 -11.01 -8.34
C THR A 299 -7.45 -10.82 -9.41
N ILE A 300 -6.97 -9.55 -9.52
CA ILE A 300 -5.84 -9.18 -10.36
C ILE A 300 -4.75 -8.62 -9.46
N ARG A 301 -3.50 -9.01 -9.71
CA ARG A 301 -2.31 -8.48 -9.03
C ARG A 301 -1.27 -8.09 -10.06
N THR A 302 -0.71 -6.88 -9.93
CA THR A 302 0.36 -6.38 -10.81
C THR A 302 1.34 -5.52 -10.02
N LEU A 303 2.58 -5.46 -10.48
CA LEU A 303 3.64 -4.64 -9.88
C LEU A 303 3.97 -3.39 -10.73
N GLU A 304 3.16 -3.12 -11.78
CA GLU A 304 3.38 -1.98 -12.67
C GLU A 304 2.04 -1.43 -13.18
N THR A 305 1.86 -0.12 -13.13
CA THR A 305 0.58 0.54 -13.43
C THR A 305 0.14 0.38 -14.88
N GLY A 306 1.05 0.51 -15.86
CA GLY A 306 0.71 0.32 -17.27
C GLY A 306 0.30 -1.12 -17.59
N MET A 307 0.92 -2.10 -16.91
CA MET A 307 0.51 -3.50 -16.98
C MET A 307 -0.88 -3.72 -16.38
N GLN A 308 -1.19 -3.06 -15.25
CA GLN A 308 -2.51 -3.11 -14.63
C GLN A 308 -3.60 -2.65 -15.60
N ASP A 309 -3.45 -1.48 -16.22
CA ASP A 309 -4.41 -0.92 -17.14
C ASP A 309 -4.58 -1.80 -18.39
N LYS A 310 -3.47 -2.35 -18.90
CA LYS A 310 -3.49 -3.31 -20.01
C LYS A 310 -4.26 -4.59 -19.65
N LEU A 311 -4.04 -5.17 -18.46
CA LEU A 311 -4.75 -6.37 -18.03
C LEU A 311 -6.24 -6.13 -17.90
N HIS A 312 -6.67 -4.98 -17.39
CA HIS A 312 -8.08 -4.62 -17.33
C HIS A 312 -8.73 -4.60 -18.72
N ALA A 313 -8.07 -3.97 -19.69
CA ALA A 313 -8.55 -3.92 -21.08
C ALA A 313 -8.57 -5.33 -21.71
N ASP A 314 -7.54 -6.12 -21.49
CA ASP A 314 -7.44 -7.47 -22.03
C ASP A 314 -8.47 -8.44 -21.43
N ILE A 315 -8.78 -8.35 -20.13
CA ILE A 315 -9.84 -9.12 -19.47
C ILE A 315 -11.18 -8.80 -20.10
N HIS A 316 -11.51 -7.53 -20.23
CA HIS A 316 -12.77 -7.09 -20.82
C HIS A 316 -12.90 -7.61 -22.25
N ARG A 317 -11.91 -7.33 -23.10
CA ARG A 317 -11.88 -7.78 -24.49
C ARG A 317 -11.99 -9.31 -24.62
N THR A 318 -11.22 -10.06 -23.81
CA THR A 318 -11.18 -11.53 -23.90
C THR A 318 -12.52 -12.13 -23.49
N ALA A 319 -13.11 -11.68 -22.38
CA ALA A 319 -14.37 -12.20 -21.89
C ALA A 319 -15.52 -11.90 -22.86
N THR A 320 -15.62 -10.66 -23.35
CA THR A 320 -16.70 -10.27 -24.27
C THR A 320 -16.59 -10.98 -25.61
N ASN A 321 -15.41 -11.06 -26.22
CA ASN A 321 -15.25 -11.71 -27.53
C ASN A 321 -15.45 -13.23 -27.48
N ILE A 322 -15.03 -13.90 -26.39
CA ILE A 322 -15.29 -15.33 -26.20
C ILE A 322 -16.79 -15.57 -26.06
N ALA A 323 -17.48 -14.79 -25.24
CA ALA A 323 -18.93 -14.92 -25.07
C ALA A 323 -19.66 -14.72 -26.41
N GLU A 324 -19.35 -13.65 -27.13
CA GLU A 324 -19.94 -13.32 -28.43
C GLU A 324 -19.71 -14.41 -29.46
N SER A 325 -18.49 -14.97 -29.54
CA SER A 325 -18.17 -16.06 -30.47
C SER A 325 -19.00 -17.33 -30.27
N MET A 326 -19.59 -17.50 -29.07
CA MET A 326 -20.43 -18.64 -28.69
C MET A 326 -21.94 -18.26 -28.60
N GLY A 327 -22.30 -17.06 -29.06
CA GLY A 327 -23.67 -16.56 -29.05
C GLY A 327 -24.17 -16.10 -27.68
N ALA A 328 -23.29 -16.01 -26.67
CA ALA A 328 -23.57 -15.49 -25.34
C ALA A 328 -23.17 -14.01 -25.22
N THR A 329 -23.43 -13.39 -24.06
CA THR A 329 -22.88 -12.09 -23.70
C THR A 329 -22.11 -12.17 -22.39
N ALA A 330 -21.11 -11.30 -22.21
CA ALA A 330 -20.40 -11.16 -20.95
C ALA A 330 -20.38 -9.70 -20.50
N GLU A 331 -20.79 -9.47 -19.26
CA GLU A 331 -20.67 -8.19 -18.56
C GLU A 331 -19.44 -8.29 -17.65
N VAL A 332 -18.51 -7.32 -17.74
CA VAL A 332 -17.26 -7.30 -16.99
C VAL A 332 -17.20 -6.05 -16.15
N GLU A 333 -17.09 -6.20 -14.84
CA GLU A 333 -16.84 -5.11 -13.90
C GLU A 333 -15.47 -5.30 -13.23
N ILE A 334 -14.68 -4.23 -13.16
CA ILE A 334 -13.37 -4.25 -12.48
C ILE A 334 -13.33 -3.14 -11.44
N PHE A 335 -13.02 -3.53 -10.21
CA PHE A 335 -12.91 -2.65 -9.06
C PHE A 335 -11.44 -2.48 -8.70
N LYS A 336 -10.91 -1.25 -8.84
CA LYS A 336 -9.56 -0.88 -8.41
C LYS A 336 -9.60 -0.56 -6.91
N TYR A 337 -8.93 -1.34 -6.07
CA TYR A 337 -8.88 -1.11 -4.64
C TYR A 337 -7.66 -0.31 -4.22
N VAL A 338 -6.45 -0.83 -4.52
CA VAL A 338 -5.20 -0.16 -4.17
C VAL A 338 -4.25 -0.17 -5.36
N PRO A 339 -3.51 0.94 -5.60
CA PRO A 339 -2.48 1.00 -6.62
C PRO A 339 -1.24 0.19 -6.22
N VAL A 340 -0.32 0.02 -7.16
CA VAL A 340 1.02 -0.52 -6.88
C VAL A 340 1.73 0.36 -5.85
N THR A 341 2.31 -0.25 -4.81
CA THR A 341 3.30 0.44 -3.97
C THR A 341 4.59 0.52 -4.76
N TYR A 342 4.94 1.74 -5.17
CA TYR A 342 6.10 2.00 -6.02
C TYR A 342 7.16 2.78 -5.26
N ASN A 343 8.35 2.20 -5.14
CA ASN A 343 9.52 2.86 -4.56
C ASN A 343 10.29 3.58 -5.67
N ASP A 344 10.43 4.89 -5.57
CA ASP A 344 11.25 5.66 -6.50
C ASP A 344 12.71 5.15 -6.50
N PRO A 345 13.26 4.72 -7.65
CA PRO A 345 14.59 4.11 -7.67
C PRO A 345 15.70 5.03 -7.14
N LYS A 346 15.61 6.34 -7.43
CA LYS A 346 16.63 7.31 -6.99
C LYS A 346 16.59 7.59 -5.49
N LEU A 347 15.43 7.39 -4.86
CA LEU A 347 15.29 7.54 -3.40
C LEU A 347 15.58 6.23 -2.68
N THR A 348 15.48 5.10 -3.38
CA THR A 348 15.63 3.76 -2.79
C THR A 348 17.09 3.30 -2.78
N ASP A 349 17.86 3.62 -3.83
CA ASP A 349 19.31 3.38 -3.95
C ASP A 349 20.12 4.38 -3.10
#